data_36af4adea78d62c03540de327508dea0
#
_entry.id   36af4adea78d62c03540de327508dea0
#
_cell.length_a   1.000
_cell.length_b   1.000
_cell.length_c   1.000
_cell.angle_alpha   90.00
_cell.angle_beta   90.00
_cell.angle_gamma   90.00
#
_symmetry.space_group_name_H-M   'P 1'
#
loop_
_entity.id
_entity.type
_entity.pdbx_description
1 polymer ?
#
loop_
_entity_poly.entity_id
_entity_poly.type
_entity_poly.pdbx_seq_one_letter_code
_entity_poly.pdbx_strand_id
1 'polypeptide(L)'
;MRDEPFTVDIDVRYNDVDLLGHVNNALYSTYLEAARVEYLPEVLRTTEALDSVLAHLEIDFERPITLEDDVEVAIWVTDVGNSTIRFAYEVRASGEVAATAETVQVVYDTETQEPRPVPDEWRERIEAFEGL
;
A
#
# COMPACT_ATOMS: atom_id res chain seq x y z
N MET A 1 15.32 6.81 4.19
CA MET A 1 14.63 5.56 3.90
C MET A 1 15.00 4.50 4.93
N ARG A 2 14.06 3.72 5.37
CA ARG A 2 14.33 2.65 6.35
C ARG A 2 15.14 1.52 5.71
N ASP A 3 15.96 0.87 6.51
CA ASP A 3 16.73 -0.29 6.04
C ASP A 3 15.80 -1.46 5.73
N GLU A 4 14.75 -1.64 6.54
CA GLU A 4 13.74 -2.65 6.31
C GLU A 4 12.38 -1.99 6.16
N PRO A 5 11.67 -2.22 5.04
CA PRO A 5 10.34 -1.64 4.86
C PRO A 5 9.33 -2.30 5.79
N PHE A 6 8.22 -1.61 6.01
CA PHE A 6 7.06 -2.18 6.67
C PHE A 6 6.51 -3.30 5.79
N THR A 7 6.24 -4.46 6.36
CA THR A 7 5.72 -5.60 5.59
C THR A 7 4.42 -6.09 6.19
N VAL A 8 3.56 -6.58 5.32
CA VAL A 8 2.25 -7.13 5.68
C VAL A 8 2.10 -8.48 5.01
N ASP A 9 1.77 -9.51 5.79
CA ASP A 9 1.50 -10.84 5.25
C ASP A 9 0.13 -10.87 4.59
N ILE A 10 0.06 -11.51 3.42
CA ILE A 10 -1.17 -11.65 2.65
C ILE A 10 -1.55 -13.13 2.56
N ASP A 11 -2.77 -13.45 2.94
CA ASP A 11 -3.33 -14.79 2.75
C ASP A 11 -3.94 -14.88 1.35
N VAL A 12 -3.31 -15.65 0.47
CA VAL A 12 -3.86 -15.93 -0.86
C VAL A 12 -4.97 -16.97 -0.72
N ARG A 13 -6.18 -16.62 -1.15
CA ARG A 13 -7.34 -17.48 -1.04
C ARG A 13 -7.55 -18.25 -2.34
N TYR A 14 -8.22 -19.40 -2.24
CA TYR A 14 -8.58 -20.19 -3.42
C TYR A 14 -9.31 -19.35 -4.47
N ASN A 15 -10.23 -18.47 -4.04
CA ASN A 15 -10.97 -17.59 -4.94
C ASN A 15 -10.13 -16.47 -5.58
N ASP A 16 -8.90 -16.28 -5.13
CA ASP A 16 -8.01 -15.25 -5.66
C ASP A 16 -7.34 -15.70 -6.96
N VAL A 17 -7.28 -17.01 -7.22
CA VAL A 17 -6.60 -17.55 -8.39
C VAL A 17 -7.55 -17.74 -9.57
N ASP A 18 -7.02 -17.55 -10.78
CA ASP A 18 -7.77 -17.74 -12.03
C ASP A 18 -7.63 -19.19 -12.54
N LEU A 19 -8.11 -19.43 -13.76
CA LEU A 19 -8.10 -20.76 -14.36
C LEU A 19 -6.69 -21.31 -14.62
N LEU A 20 -5.68 -20.43 -14.66
CA LEU A 20 -4.29 -20.83 -14.82
C LEU A 20 -3.61 -21.14 -13.49
N GLY A 21 -4.33 -20.99 -12.37
CA GLY A 21 -3.77 -21.17 -11.04
C GLY A 21 -2.95 -20.00 -10.54
N HIS A 22 -3.05 -18.85 -11.19
CA HIS A 22 -2.35 -17.62 -10.82
C HIS A 22 -3.30 -16.63 -10.16
N VAL A 23 -2.80 -15.88 -9.18
CA VAL A 23 -3.57 -14.80 -8.59
C VAL A 23 -4.01 -13.83 -9.69
N ASN A 24 -5.30 -13.53 -9.71
CA ASN A 24 -5.87 -12.62 -10.70
C ASN A 24 -5.23 -11.23 -10.55
N ASN A 25 -4.80 -10.64 -11.66
CA ASN A 25 -4.13 -9.34 -11.68
C ASN A 25 -4.93 -8.25 -10.95
N ALA A 26 -6.25 -8.31 -11.00
CA ALA A 26 -7.12 -7.33 -10.33
C ALA A 26 -7.01 -7.37 -8.80
N LEU A 27 -6.56 -8.48 -8.22
CA LEU A 27 -6.45 -8.62 -6.78
C LEU A 27 -5.18 -8.00 -6.21
N TYR A 28 -4.19 -7.68 -7.04
CA TYR A 28 -2.99 -7.02 -6.56
C TYR A 28 -3.31 -5.68 -5.90
N SER A 29 -4.25 -4.91 -6.46
CA SER A 29 -4.66 -3.65 -5.83
C SER A 29 -5.32 -3.88 -4.46
N THR A 30 -6.03 -4.99 -4.28
CA THR A 30 -6.59 -5.38 -2.98
C THR A 30 -5.50 -5.70 -1.98
N TYR A 31 -4.43 -6.36 -2.41
CA TYR A 31 -3.28 -6.65 -1.55
C TYR A 31 -2.55 -5.36 -1.12
N LEU A 32 -2.42 -4.40 -2.05
CA LEU A 32 -1.84 -3.10 -1.71
C LEU A 32 -2.70 -2.36 -0.70
N GLU A 33 -4.02 -2.42 -0.86
CA GLU A 33 -4.94 -1.80 0.10
C GLU A 33 -4.81 -2.43 1.49
N ALA A 34 -4.71 -3.75 1.56
CA ALA A 34 -4.50 -4.46 2.83
C ALA A 34 -3.23 -3.97 3.53
N ALA A 35 -2.17 -3.68 2.75
CA ALA A 35 -0.94 -3.13 3.30
C ALA A 35 -1.14 -1.70 3.85
N ARG A 36 -1.87 -0.85 3.11
CA ARG A 36 -2.17 0.52 3.58
C ARG A 36 -3.01 0.51 4.84
N VAL A 37 -3.98 -0.39 4.92
CA VAL A 37 -4.88 -0.50 6.09
C VAL A 37 -4.10 -0.83 7.37
N GLU A 38 -2.98 -1.53 7.27
CA GLU A 38 -2.12 -1.80 8.42
C GLU A 38 -1.07 -0.70 8.63
N TYR A 39 -0.49 -0.18 7.55
CA TYR A 39 0.53 0.87 7.63
C TYR A 39 0.02 2.16 8.27
N LEU A 40 -1.09 2.67 7.75
CA LEU A 40 -1.56 4.00 8.14
C LEU A 40 -1.89 4.12 9.63
N PRO A 41 -2.67 3.20 10.24
CA PRO A 41 -2.93 3.30 11.67
C PRO A 41 -1.68 3.13 12.53
N GLU A 42 -0.78 2.23 12.13
CA GLU A 42 0.44 1.95 12.89
C GLU A 42 1.38 3.15 12.89
N VAL A 43 1.59 3.76 11.74
CA VAL A 43 2.54 4.88 11.59
C VAL A 43 1.93 6.19 12.07
N LEU A 44 0.67 6.45 11.73
CA LEU A 44 -0.01 7.70 12.06
C LEU A 44 -0.69 7.70 13.43
N ARG A 45 -0.88 6.50 14.02
CA ARG A 45 -1.56 6.32 15.31
C ARG A 45 -2.99 6.86 15.31
N THR A 46 -3.65 6.78 14.14
CA THR A 46 -5.04 7.17 13.94
C THR A 46 -5.59 6.40 12.75
N THR A 47 -6.92 6.22 12.72
CA THR A 47 -7.62 5.59 11.60
C THR A 47 -8.16 6.62 10.60
N GLU A 48 -8.00 7.91 10.86
CA GLU A 48 -8.56 8.98 10.01
C GLU A 48 -8.03 8.92 8.58
N ALA A 49 -6.76 8.55 8.39
CA ALA A 49 -6.16 8.48 7.04
C ALA A 49 -6.72 7.35 6.18
N LEU A 50 -7.45 6.41 6.78
CA LEU A 50 -8.10 5.32 6.02
C LEU A 50 -9.22 5.83 5.12
N ASP A 51 -9.73 7.05 5.38
CA ASP A 51 -10.75 7.69 4.55
C ASP A 51 -10.16 8.39 3.33
N SER A 52 -8.84 8.33 3.13
CA SER A 52 -8.21 8.90 1.94
C SER A 52 -8.67 8.17 0.68
N VAL A 53 -8.59 8.89 -0.45
CA VAL A 53 -9.07 8.40 -1.75
C VAL A 53 -7.88 8.03 -2.63
N LEU A 54 -7.93 6.85 -3.26
CA LEU A 54 -6.94 6.44 -4.22
C LEU A 54 -7.10 7.25 -5.50
N ALA A 55 -6.11 8.06 -5.83
CA ALA A 55 -6.13 8.93 -7.01
C ALA A 55 -5.29 8.38 -8.16
N HIS A 56 -4.29 7.55 -7.88
CA HIS A 56 -3.41 6.98 -8.90
C HIS A 56 -2.94 5.62 -8.43
N LEU A 57 -2.86 4.69 -9.38
CA LEU A 57 -2.38 3.33 -9.15
C LEU A 57 -1.63 2.88 -10.39
N GLU A 58 -0.40 2.39 -10.20
CA GLU A 58 0.33 1.71 -11.25
C GLU A 58 1.00 0.46 -10.68
N ILE A 59 0.99 -0.62 -11.45
CA ILE A 59 1.54 -1.91 -11.07
C ILE A 59 2.31 -2.47 -12.26
N ASP A 60 3.54 -2.93 -11.99
CA ASP A 60 4.33 -3.69 -12.95
C ASP A 60 4.42 -5.13 -12.46
N PHE A 61 3.97 -6.08 -13.28
CA PHE A 61 3.95 -7.50 -12.94
C PHE A 61 5.24 -8.15 -13.41
N GLU A 62 5.93 -8.86 -12.51
CA GLU A 62 7.22 -9.48 -12.81
C GLU A 62 7.16 -11.00 -12.81
N ARG A 63 6.32 -11.61 -11.98
CA ARG A 63 6.07 -13.05 -12.01
C ARG A 63 4.68 -13.36 -11.46
N PRO A 64 4.07 -14.48 -11.89
CA PRO A 64 2.78 -14.88 -11.33
C PRO A 64 2.91 -15.36 -9.88
N ILE A 65 1.83 -15.25 -9.13
CA ILE A 65 1.69 -15.75 -7.76
C ILE A 65 0.72 -16.93 -7.80
N THR A 66 1.06 -17.99 -7.07
CA THR A 66 0.23 -19.21 -6.97
C THR A 66 -0.25 -19.39 -5.52
N LEU A 67 -1.16 -20.36 -5.31
CA LEU A 67 -1.65 -20.68 -3.95
C LEU A 67 -0.56 -21.20 -3.02
N GLU A 68 0.51 -21.78 -3.56
CA GLU A 68 1.62 -22.27 -2.76
C GLU A 68 2.62 -21.21 -2.31
N ASP A 69 2.53 -20.00 -2.88
CA ASP A 69 3.43 -18.94 -2.51
C ASP A 69 3.08 -18.35 -1.15
N ASP A 70 4.12 -18.02 -0.38
CA ASP A 70 3.99 -17.18 0.80
C ASP A 70 4.10 -15.73 0.34
N VAL A 71 3.03 -14.96 0.50
CA VAL A 71 2.96 -13.60 -0.05
C VAL A 71 3.05 -12.57 1.06
N GLU A 72 3.89 -11.56 0.84
CA GLU A 72 3.93 -10.36 1.67
C GLU A 72 4.00 -9.14 0.78
N VAL A 73 3.52 -8.01 1.29
CA VAL A 73 3.65 -6.70 0.65
C VAL A 73 4.56 -5.85 1.50
N ALA A 74 5.65 -5.39 0.89
CA ALA A 74 6.48 -4.35 1.48
C ALA A 74 5.91 -3.00 1.05
N ILE A 75 5.77 -2.07 1.97
CA ILE A 75 5.15 -0.78 1.73
C ILE A 75 5.96 0.33 2.40
N TRP A 76 6.16 1.44 1.70
CA TRP A 76 6.80 2.63 2.28
C TRP A 76 6.28 3.89 1.60
N VAL A 77 6.40 5.01 2.29
CA VAL A 77 6.05 6.31 1.74
C VAL A 77 7.28 6.91 1.08
N THR A 78 7.14 7.39 -0.15
CA THR A 78 8.22 8.05 -0.89
C THR A 78 8.11 9.56 -0.86
N ASP A 79 6.89 10.09 -0.69
CA ASP A 79 6.66 11.53 -0.69
C ASP A 79 5.35 11.88 0.00
N VAL A 80 5.33 13.02 0.68
CA VAL A 80 4.12 13.61 1.27
C VAL A 80 3.95 14.98 0.64
N GLY A 81 2.95 15.12 -0.23
CA GLY A 81 2.62 16.38 -0.87
C GLY A 81 1.73 17.26 0.01
N ASN A 82 1.12 18.28 -0.57
CA ASN A 82 0.23 19.16 0.18
C ASN A 82 -1.01 18.39 0.72
N SER A 83 -1.68 17.64 -0.15
CA SER A 83 -2.86 16.83 0.21
C SER A 83 -2.70 15.36 -0.15
N THR A 84 -1.50 14.92 -0.52
CA THR A 84 -1.26 13.60 -1.06
C THR A 84 -0.20 12.84 -0.26
N ILE A 85 -0.36 11.51 -0.23
CA ILE A 85 0.66 10.60 0.29
C ILE A 85 0.96 9.61 -0.83
N ARG A 86 2.24 9.56 -1.24
CA ARG A 86 2.70 8.65 -2.30
C ARG A 86 3.36 7.44 -1.67
N PHE A 87 2.85 6.26 -2.01
CA PHE A 87 3.37 4.99 -1.55
C PHE A 87 4.07 4.23 -2.67
N ALA A 88 5.09 3.48 -2.30
CA ALA A 88 5.68 2.47 -3.15
C ALA A 88 5.56 1.11 -2.49
N TYR A 89 5.49 0.05 -3.31
CA TYR A 89 5.24 -1.31 -2.83
C TYR A 89 6.08 -2.31 -3.60
N GLU A 90 6.42 -3.40 -2.91
CA GLU A 90 6.86 -4.63 -3.55
C GLU A 90 5.93 -5.75 -3.08
N VAL A 91 5.30 -6.43 -4.01
CA VAL A 91 4.56 -7.67 -3.70
C VAL A 91 5.55 -8.81 -3.87
N ARG A 92 5.84 -9.52 -2.78
CA ARG A 92 6.83 -10.59 -2.76
C ARG A 92 6.14 -11.93 -2.61
N ALA A 93 6.55 -12.89 -3.42
CA ALA A 93 6.02 -14.24 -3.40
C ALA A 93 7.18 -15.19 -3.13
N SER A 94 7.15 -15.86 -1.97
CA SER A 94 8.19 -16.79 -1.53
C SER A 94 9.60 -16.17 -1.63
N GLY A 95 9.72 -14.91 -1.20
CA GLY A 95 10.98 -14.16 -1.16
C GLY A 95 11.39 -13.48 -2.46
N GLU A 96 10.63 -13.68 -3.55
CA GLU A 96 10.93 -13.06 -4.84
C GLU A 96 9.93 -11.95 -5.15
N VAL A 97 10.38 -10.87 -5.82
CA VAL A 97 9.50 -9.79 -6.23
C VAL A 97 8.58 -10.29 -7.34
N ALA A 98 7.28 -10.29 -7.07
CA ALA A 98 6.25 -10.66 -8.04
C ALA A 98 5.67 -9.44 -8.75
N ALA A 99 5.66 -8.29 -8.08
CA ALA A 99 5.20 -7.04 -8.67
C ALA A 99 5.78 -5.85 -7.89
N THR A 100 5.91 -4.73 -8.59
CA THR A 100 6.21 -3.44 -7.97
C THR A 100 5.05 -2.51 -8.25
N ALA A 101 4.82 -1.55 -7.37
CA ALA A 101 3.67 -0.66 -7.53
C ALA A 101 3.90 0.71 -6.89
N GLU A 102 3.12 1.66 -7.32
CA GLU A 102 3.02 2.99 -6.72
C GLU A 102 1.55 3.39 -6.63
N THR A 103 1.20 4.09 -5.57
CA THR A 103 -0.12 4.71 -5.43
C THR A 103 0.00 6.13 -4.93
N VAL A 104 -1.00 6.93 -5.24
CA VAL A 104 -1.17 8.26 -4.66
C VAL A 104 -2.51 8.28 -3.94
N GLN A 105 -2.48 8.53 -2.63
CA GLN A 105 -3.67 8.71 -1.81
C GLN A 105 -3.88 10.20 -1.59
N VAL A 106 -5.12 10.66 -1.78
CA VAL A 106 -5.51 12.04 -1.50
C VAL A 106 -6.25 12.09 -0.17
N VAL A 107 -5.78 12.94 0.73
CA VAL A 107 -6.43 13.15 2.02
C VAL A 107 -7.66 14.01 1.79
N TYR A 108 -8.81 13.54 2.24
CA TYR A 108 -10.11 14.19 2.00
C TYR A 108 -10.75 14.65 3.29
N ASP A 109 -11.51 15.75 3.18
CA ASP A 109 -12.46 16.13 4.18
C ASP A 109 -13.78 15.38 3.83
N THR A 110 -14.22 14.50 4.71
CA THR A 110 -15.40 13.66 4.46
C THR A 110 -16.70 14.45 4.44
N GLU A 111 -16.74 15.62 5.11
CA GLU A 111 -17.92 16.48 5.14
C GLU A 111 -18.09 17.27 3.85
N THR A 112 -17.01 17.87 3.36
CA THR A 112 -17.04 18.70 2.16
C THR A 112 -16.79 17.90 0.88
N GLN A 113 -16.25 16.67 0.99
CA GLN A 113 -15.86 15.84 -0.15
C GLN A 113 -14.78 16.49 -0.99
N GLU A 114 -13.90 17.27 -0.37
CA GLU A 114 -12.81 17.97 -1.02
C GLU A 114 -11.46 17.55 -0.44
N PRO A 115 -10.38 17.62 -1.22
CA PRO A 115 -9.03 17.40 -0.68
C PRO A 115 -8.74 18.39 0.44
N ARG A 116 -8.04 17.93 1.46
CA ARG A 116 -7.54 18.78 2.53
C ARG A 116 -6.04 18.58 2.69
N PRO A 117 -5.32 19.57 3.26
CA PRO A 117 -3.89 19.39 3.51
C PRO A 117 -3.62 18.20 4.44
N VAL A 118 -2.53 17.50 4.18
CA VAL A 118 -2.06 16.46 5.10
C VAL A 118 -1.75 17.13 6.45
N PRO A 119 -2.37 16.66 7.55
CA PRO A 119 -2.08 17.23 8.87
C PRO A 119 -0.57 17.18 9.18
N ASP A 120 -0.05 18.25 9.79
CA ASP A 120 1.38 18.33 10.12
C ASP A 120 1.85 17.16 10.97
N GLU A 121 1.01 16.71 11.90
CA GLU A 121 1.30 15.57 12.77
C GLU A 121 1.51 14.27 11.96
N TRP A 122 0.71 14.06 10.92
CA TRP A 122 0.86 12.89 10.06
C TRP A 122 2.16 12.98 9.26
N ARG A 123 2.43 14.15 8.71
CA ARG A 123 3.67 14.39 7.96
C ARG A 123 4.90 14.11 8.82
N GLU A 124 4.92 14.63 10.03
CA GLU A 124 6.02 14.42 10.97
C GLU A 124 6.22 12.94 11.31
N ARG A 125 5.14 12.21 11.54
CA ARG A 125 5.20 10.79 11.86
C ARG A 125 5.70 9.95 10.70
N ILE A 126 5.25 10.26 9.48
CA ILE A 126 5.72 9.57 8.28
C ILE A 126 7.20 9.86 8.05
N GLU A 127 7.59 11.12 8.13
CA GLU A 127 8.99 11.51 7.91
C GLU A 127 9.92 10.87 8.94
N ALA A 128 9.50 10.84 10.20
CA ALA A 128 10.27 10.18 11.25
C ALA A 128 10.38 8.66 11.02
N PHE A 129 9.28 8.04 10.65
CA PHE A 129 9.24 6.59 10.44
C PHE A 129 10.06 6.16 9.22
N GLU A 130 9.98 6.91 8.14
CA GLU A 130 10.66 6.58 6.88
C GLU A 130 12.08 7.12 6.77
N GLY A 131 12.45 8.06 7.63
CA GLY A 131 13.75 8.74 7.54
C GLY A 131 13.82 9.74 6.40
N LEU A 132 12.70 10.39 6.12
CA LEU A 132 12.63 11.42 5.08
C LEU A 132 13.04 12.80 5.59
#